data_a7663d377a5e17723047fd179f7b3fc2
#
_entry.id   a7663d377a5e17723047fd179f7b3fc2
#
_cell.length_a   1.000
_cell.length_b   1.000
_cell.length_c   1.000
_cell.angle_alpha   90.00
_cell.angle_beta   90.00
_cell.angle_gamma   90.00
#
_symmetry.space_group_name_H-M   'P 1'
#
loop_
_entity.id
_entity.type
_entity.pdbx_description
1 polymer ?
#
loop_
_entity_poly.entity_id
_entity_poly.type
_entity_poly.pdbx_seq_one_letter_code
_entity_poly.pdbx_strand_id
1 'polypeptide(L)'
;MTEKIARRGYHIFREYGIDPLERHAVGELMTREVQTIDAELPAALALQRHFGPTQAHRAFPVLQNGRLLGMVDRAVLSEIHRQHPDARVGDACTDLDAPVALEGESCRSVAGRLARHRLERLPVLADAQTRVLTGIISRSDLIKPSLVHFDEEETRERLRGAGRTRGLRA
;
A
#
# COMPACT_ATOMS: atom_id res chain seq x y z
N MET A 1 -24.14 -34.81 -28.64
CA MET A 1 -24.82 -33.86 -27.73
C MET A 1 -24.24 -33.93 -26.30
N THR A 2 -22.92 -33.88 -26.14
CA THR A 2 -22.27 -34.13 -24.84
C THR A 2 -21.21 -33.09 -24.48
N GLU A 3 -21.18 -31.95 -25.18
CA GLU A 3 -20.13 -30.92 -24.98
C GLU A 3 -20.53 -29.70 -24.14
N LYS A 4 -21.78 -29.65 -23.65
CA LYS A 4 -22.30 -28.49 -22.90
C LYS A 4 -22.22 -28.59 -21.37
N ILE A 5 -21.79 -29.72 -20.81
CA ILE A 5 -21.82 -29.93 -19.35
C ILE A 5 -20.47 -29.57 -18.70
N ALA A 6 -19.37 -29.61 -19.43
CA ALA A 6 -18.04 -29.34 -18.86
C ALA A 6 -17.76 -27.85 -18.56
N ARG A 7 -18.49 -26.92 -19.18
CA ARG A 7 -18.27 -25.47 -18.95
C ARG A 7 -18.93 -24.88 -17.71
N ARG A 8 -19.88 -25.58 -17.09
CA ARG A 8 -20.56 -25.08 -15.86
C ARG A 8 -19.82 -25.40 -14.56
N GLY A 9 -18.90 -26.33 -14.55
CA GLY A 9 -18.16 -26.73 -13.34
C GLY A 9 -17.04 -25.76 -12.92
N TYR A 10 -16.50 -24.96 -13.86
CA TYR A 10 -15.40 -24.05 -13.55
C TYR A 10 -15.83 -22.71 -12.95
N HIS A 11 -17.10 -22.32 -13.07
CA HIS A 11 -17.59 -21.04 -12.53
C HIS A 11 -17.98 -21.09 -11.05
N ILE A 12 -18.29 -22.26 -10.49
CA ILE A 12 -18.83 -22.37 -9.13
C ILE A 12 -17.74 -22.24 -8.05
N PHE A 13 -16.48 -22.56 -8.36
CA PHE A 13 -15.38 -22.43 -7.39
C PHE A 13 -14.85 -21.01 -7.20
N ARG A 14 -15.19 -20.07 -8.08
CA ARG A 14 -14.77 -18.66 -7.97
C ARG A 14 -15.70 -17.78 -7.14
N GLU A 15 -16.94 -18.19 -6.90
CA GLU A 15 -17.94 -17.38 -6.21
C GLU A 15 -17.87 -17.44 -4.67
N TYR A 16 -17.09 -18.36 -4.08
CA TYR A 16 -16.96 -18.50 -2.63
C TYR A 16 -15.57 -18.17 -2.07
N GLY A 17 -14.66 -17.71 -2.88
CA GLY A 17 -13.36 -17.21 -2.41
C GLY A 17 -13.52 -15.82 -1.82
N ILE A 18 -13.51 -15.68 -0.49
CA ILE A 18 -13.39 -14.35 0.15
C ILE A 18 -12.10 -13.73 -0.35
N ASP A 19 -12.20 -12.50 -0.88
CA ASP A 19 -11.04 -11.73 -1.36
C ASP A 19 -9.96 -11.69 -0.25
N PRO A 20 -8.73 -12.14 -0.52
CA PRO A 20 -7.65 -12.10 0.47
C PRO A 20 -7.47 -10.72 1.11
N LEU A 21 -7.71 -9.64 0.36
CA LEU A 21 -7.61 -8.27 0.85
C LEU A 21 -8.71 -7.90 1.85
N GLU A 22 -9.83 -8.61 1.87
CA GLU A 22 -10.87 -8.40 2.89
C GLU A 22 -10.51 -9.05 4.23
N ARG A 23 -9.64 -10.07 4.21
CA ARG A 23 -9.22 -10.80 5.41
C ARG A 23 -8.10 -10.12 6.19
N HIS A 24 -7.37 -9.22 5.55
CA HIS A 24 -6.22 -8.56 6.15
C HIS A 24 -6.54 -7.11 6.52
N ALA A 25 -6.19 -6.75 7.75
CA ALA A 25 -6.15 -5.36 8.17
C ALA A 25 -4.88 -4.67 7.66
N VAL A 26 -4.96 -3.36 7.44
CA VAL A 26 -3.81 -2.55 6.97
C VAL A 26 -2.61 -2.69 7.90
N GLY A 27 -2.83 -2.69 9.21
CA GLY A 27 -1.79 -2.83 10.22
C GLY A 27 -0.96 -4.12 10.15
N GLU A 28 -1.49 -5.17 9.49
CA GLU A 28 -0.78 -6.43 9.28
C GLU A 28 0.24 -6.35 8.13
N LEU A 29 -0.05 -5.55 7.10
CA LEU A 29 0.72 -5.51 5.86
C LEU A 29 1.57 -4.25 5.70
N MET A 30 1.29 -3.19 6.46
CA MET A 30 1.99 -1.92 6.35
C MET A 30 3.46 -2.01 6.77
N THR A 31 4.26 -1.10 6.25
CA THR A 31 5.63 -0.85 6.73
C THR A 31 5.56 0.11 7.91
N ARG A 32 6.09 -0.32 9.08
CA ARG A 32 6.07 0.48 10.32
C ARG A 32 7.26 1.42 10.46
N GLU A 33 8.42 1.01 9.98
CA GLU A 33 9.63 1.86 9.99
C GLU A 33 9.56 2.86 8.84
N VAL A 34 9.11 4.08 9.15
CA VAL A 34 8.86 5.12 8.16
C VAL A 34 9.82 6.28 8.37
N GLN A 35 10.55 6.65 7.32
CA GLN A 35 11.29 7.90 7.30
C GLN A 35 10.32 9.06 7.11
N THR A 36 10.38 10.05 7.99
CA THR A 36 9.52 11.24 7.99
C THR A 36 10.35 12.51 7.86
N ILE A 37 9.70 13.61 7.48
CA ILE A 37 10.31 14.93 7.43
C ILE A 37 9.55 15.85 8.39
N ASP A 38 10.28 16.66 9.15
CA ASP A 38 9.69 17.68 10.00
C ASP A 38 9.14 18.84 9.16
N ALA A 39 7.94 19.31 9.46
CA ALA A 39 7.29 20.41 8.76
C ALA A 39 8.08 21.72 8.83
N GLU A 40 8.82 21.93 9.92
CA GLU A 40 9.61 23.15 10.15
C GLU A 40 10.98 23.14 9.40
N LEU A 41 11.36 21.99 8.80
CA LEU A 41 12.62 21.91 8.05
C LEU A 41 12.55 22.81 6.81
N PRO A 42 13.60 23.64 6.52
CA PRO A 42 13.67 24.39 5.29
C PRO A 42 13.59 23.50 4.06
N ALA A 43 12.81 23.88 3.05
CA ALA A 43 12.59 23.10 1.83
C ALA A 43 13.90 22.78 1.08
N ALA A 44 14.82 23.74 0.99
CA ALA A 44 16.15 23.53 0.39
C ALA A 44 16.93 22.41 1.08
N LEU A 45 16.92 22.39 2.40
CA LEU A 45 17.62 21.39 3.20
C LEU A 45 16.97 20.01 3.10
N ALA A 46 15.62 19.95 3.06
CA ALA A 46 14.88 18.73 2.83
C ALA A 46 15.19 18.13 1.45
N LEU A 47 15.21 18.93 0.40
CA LEU A 47 15.60 18.51 -0.96
C LEU A 47 16.99 17.86 -0.98
N GLN A 48 17.95 18.47 -0.29
CA GLN A 48 19.32 17.96 -0.23
C GLN A 48 19.42 16.64 0.56
N ARG A 49 18.74 16.53 1.70
CA ARG A 49 18.89 15.40 2.62
C ARG A 49 18.03 14.19 2.24
N HIS A 50 16.81 14.43 1.76
CA HIS A 50 15.80 13.38 1.57
C HIS A 50 15.54 13.04 0.10
N PHE A 51 15.99 13.84 -0.85
CA PHE A 51 15.74 13.63 -2.27
C PHE A 51 17.04 13.58 -3.12
N GLY A 52 18.13 13.16 -2.50
CA GLY A 52 19.40 12.93 -3.19
C GLY A 52 19.34 11.76 -4.19
N PRO A 53 20.37 11.63 -5.07
CA PRO A 53 20.38 10.62 -6.14
C PRO A 53 20.41 9.17 -5.64
N THR A 54 20.84 8.93 -4.40
CA THR A 54 20.90 7.60 -3.78
C THR A 54 19.64 7.23 -3.00
N GLN A 55 18.66 8.14 -2.90
CA GLN A 55 17.45 7.92 -2.13
C GLN A 55 16.45 7.04 -2.89
N ALA A 56 16.04 5.94 -2.25
CA ALA A 56 15.07 5.00 -2.82
C ALA A 56 13.62 5.50 -2.72
N HIS A 57 13.33 6.35 -1.72
CA HIS A 57 11.97 6.84 -1.50
C HIS A 57 11.69 8.10 -2.32
N ARG A 58 10.52 8.14 -2.96
CA ARG A 58 10.08 9.26 -3.81
C ARG A 58 9.18 10.25 -3.10
N ALA A 59 8.58 9.87 -1.99
CA ALA A 59 7.71 10.71 -1.19
C ALA A 59 7.83 10.34 0.29
N PHE A 60 7.65 11.33 1.15
CA PHE A 60 7.80 11.20 2.60
C PHE A 60 6.60 11.79 3.32
N PRO A 61 6.15 11.17 4.44
CA PRO A 61 5.23 11.82 5.36
C PRO A 61 5.89 13.02 6.03
N VAL A 62 5.12 14.08 6.14
CA VAL A 62 5.53 15.31 6.85
C VAL A 62 4.82 15.33 8.19
N LEU A 63 5.60 15.48 9.25
CA LEU A 63 5.07 15.59 10.60
C LEU A 63 5.20 17.00 11.15
N GLN A 64 4.16 17.46 11.83
CA GLN A 64 4.17 18.67 12.64
C GLN A 64 3.73 18.31 14.06
N ASN A 65 4.58 18.59 15.05
CA ASN A 65 4.32 18.24 16.45
C ASN A 65 3.94 16.75 16.66
N GLY A 66 4.60 15.84 15.91
CA GLY A 66 4.36 14.39 15.97
C GLY A 66 3.10 13.90 15.27
N ARG A 67 2.36 14.78 14.58
CA ARG A 67 1.13 14.46 13.84
C ARG A 67 1.36 14.57 12.34
N LEU A 68 0.72 13.71 11.57
CA LEU A 68 0.78 13.78 10.11
C LEU A 68 0.13 15.07 9.60
N LEU A 69 0.93 15.90 8.92
CA LEU A 69 0.45 17.08 8.20
C LEU A 69 0.05 16.69 6.76
N GLY A 70 0.88 15.91 6.07
CA GLY A 70 0.64 15.49 4.69
C GLY A 70 1.75 14.61 4.15
N MET A 71 1.78 14.46 2.82
CA MET A 71 2.87 13.79 2.09
C MET A 71 3.53 14.80 1.16
N VAL A 72 4.84 14.72 1.02
CA VAL A 72 5.59 15.56 0.09
C VAL A 72 6.47 14.71 -0.81
N ASP A 73 6.53 15.05 -2.09
CA ASP A 73 7.49 14.52 -3.04
C ASP A 73 8.49 15.60 -3.48
N ARG A 74 9.49 15.17 -4.27
CA ARG A 74 10.53 16.07 -4.75
C ARG A 74 9.97 17.19 -5.64
N ALA A 75 8.96 16.88 -6.48
CA ALA A 75 8.45 17.85 -7.45
C ALA A 75 7.72 18.99 -6.74
N VAL A 76 6.81 18.65 -5.82
CA VAL A 76 6.08 19.63 -5.01
C VAL A 76 7.05 20.50 -4.18
N LEU A 77 8.02 19.86 -3.51
CA LEU A 77 8.97 20.57 -2.68
C LEU A 77 9.91 21.48 -3.48
N SER A 78 10.32 21.04 -4.68
CA SER A 78 11.16 21.87 -5.57
C SER A 78 10.39 23.08 -6.09
N GLU A 79 9.09 22.90 -6.40
CA GLU A 79 8.27 24.00 -6.90
C GLU A 79 8.01 25.04 -5.81
N ILE A 80 7.68 24.63 -4.58
CA ILE A 80 7.47 25.58 -3.48
C ILE A 80 8.76 26.34 -3.15
N HIS A 81 9.92 25.64 -3.13
CA HIS A 81 11.21 26.28 -2.89
C HIS A 81 11.57 27.28 -4.00
N ARG A 82 11.23 26.98 -5.26
CA ARG A 82 11.47 27.89 -6.39
C ARG A 82 10.63 29.16 -6.29
N GLN A 83 9.39 29.04 -5.83
CA GLN A 83 8.48 30.19 -5.65
C GLN A 83 8.84 30.99 -4.38
N HIS A 84 9.20 30.29 -3.32
CA HIS A 84 9.50 30.85 -1.99
C HIS A 84 10.79 30.22 -1.45
N PRO A 85 11.95 30.83 -1.67
CA PRO A 85 13.25 30.29 -1.25
C PRO A 85 13.37 29.99 0.24
N ASP A 86 12.65 30.71 1.08
CA ASP A 86 12.62 30.53 2.54
C ASP A 86 11.52 29.58 3.03
N ALA A 87 10.79 28.92 2.09
CA ALA A 87 9.69 28.00 2.43
C ALA A 87 10.17 26.85 3.29
N ARG A 88 9.28 26.38 4.16
CA ARG A 88 9.43 25.17 4.95
C ARG A 88 8.69 24.00 4.28
N VAL A 89 9.02 22.79 4.66
CA VAL A 89 8.37 21.59 4.13
C VAL A 89 6.86 21.59 4.40
N GLY A 90 6.44 22.09 5.55
CA GLY A 90 5.02 22.22 5.92
C GLY A 90 4.20 23.08 4.95
N ASP A 91 4.82 24.09 4.35
CA ASP A 91 4.15 24.98 3.38
C ASP A 91 3.74 24.23 2.08
N ALA A 92 4.37 23.07 1.82
CA ALA A 92 4.00 22.20 0.71
C ALA A 92 2.82 21.28 1.00
N CYS A 93 2.37 21.18 2.28
CA CYS A 93 1.30 20.31 2.73
C CYS A 93 0.00 21.11 2.88
N THR A 94 -0.61 21.51 1.77
CA THR A 94 -1.81 22.37 1.76
C THR A 94 -3.13 21.59 1.82
N ASP A 95 -3.13 20.30 1.49
CA ASP A 95 -4.31 19.45 1.48
C ASP A 95 -4.40 18.63 2.78
N LEU A 96 -5.13 19.14 3.75
CA LEU A 96 -5.38 18.45 5.03
C LEU A 96 -6.35 17.27 4.91
N ASP A 97 -7.10 17.18 3.80
CA ASP A 97 -8.03 16.11 3.49
C ASP A 97 -7.39 15.04 2.59
N ALA A 98 -6.07 15.12 2.37
CA ALA A 98 -5.33 14.14 1.60
C ALA A 98 -5.61 12.71 2.10
N PRO A 99 -5.79 11.74 1.18
CA PRO A 99 -6.17 10.39 1.56
C PRO A 99 -5.16 9.73 2.50
N VAL A 100 -5.67 9.14 3.58
CA VAL A 100 -4.92 8.35 4.56
C VAL A 100 -5.56 6.96 4.70
N ALA A 101 -4.88 6.03 5.34
CA ALA A 101 -5.44 4.75 5.79
C ALA A 101 -5.42 4.68 7.33
N LEU A 102 -6.29 3.86 7.91
CA LEU A 102 -6.26 3.54 9.35
C LEU A 102 -5.79 2.11 9.54
N GLU A 103 -5.09 1.83 10.65
CA GLU A 103 -4.55 0.48 10.92
C GLU A 103 -5.63 -0.62 10.88
N GLY A 104 -6.82 -0.34 11.38
CA GLY A 104 -7.93 -1.28 11.45
C GLY A 104 -8.77 -1.42 10.16
N GLU A 105 -8.50 -0.63 9.11
CA GLU A 105 -9.23 -0.75 7.85
C GLU A 105 -8.84 -2.04 7.11
N SER A 106 -9.78 -2.59 6.31
CA SER A 106 -9.46 -3.69 5.42
C SER A 106 -8.54 -3.24 4.29
N CYS A 107 -7.61 -4.09 3.90
CA CYS A 107 -6.73 -3.84 2.75
C CYS A 107 -7.51 -3.63 1.45
N ARG A 108 -8.70 -4.24 1.32
CA ARG A 108 -9.61 -4.03 0.18
C ARG A 108 -10.09 -2.59 0.07
N SER A 109 -10.50 -1.97 1.19
CA SER A 109 -10.92 -0.57 1.23
C SER A 109 -9.79 0.35 0.79
N VAL A 110 -8.58 0.11 1.30
CA VAL A 110 -7.38 0.90 0.99
C VAL A 110 -6.94 0.71 -0.46
N ALA A 111 -7.02 -0.51 -1.01
CA ALA A 111 -6.76 -0.77 -2.43
C ALA A 111 -7.68 0.07 -3.34
N GLY A 112 -8.97 0.12 -3.01
CA GLY A 112 -9.94 0.98 -3.72
C GLY A 112 -9.60 2.47 -3.63
N ARG A 113 -9.13 2.94 -2.47
CA ARG A 113 -8.70 4.33 -2.25
C ARG A 113 -7.46 4.69 -3.06
N LEU A 114 -6.42 3.83 -3.04
CA LEU A 114 -5.22 3.99 -3.87
C LEU A 114 -5.55 4.06 -5.37
N ALA A 115 -6.44 3.19 -5.84
CA ALA A 115 -6.86 3.16 -7.23
C ALA A 115 -7.64 4.43 -7.63
N ARG A 116 -8.62 4.85 -6.81
CA ARG A 116 -9.47 6.03 -7.06
C ARG A 116 -8.65 7.31 -7.15
N HIS A 117 -7.69 7.49 -6.24
CA HIS A 117 -6.85 8.68 -6.18
C HIS A 117 -5.56 8.56 -6.99
N ARG A 118 -5.33 7.42 -7.68
CA ARG A 118 -4.13 7.13 -8.48
C ARG A 118 -2.83 7.26 -7.66
N LEU A 119 -2.90 6.87 -6.39
CA LEU A 119 -1.77 6.93 -5.46
C LEU A 119 -1.02 5.60 -5.42
N GLU A 120 0.29 5.66 -5.19
CA GLU A 120 1.13 4.47 -5.03
C GLU A 120 1.19 4.00 -3.57
N ARG A 121 0.96 4.91 -2.64
CA ARG A 121 1.04 4.66 -1.19
C ARG A 121 0.16 5.63 -0.41
N LEU A 122 -0.22 5.21 0.81
CA LEU A 122 -0.93 6.04 1.77
C LEU A 122 -0.21 5.99 3.12
N PRO A 123 -0.13 7.11 3.84
CA PRO A 123 0.24 7.10 5.25
C PRO A 123 -0.87 6.40 6.05
N VAL A 124 -0.45 5.62 7.04
CA VAL A 124 -1.34 4.89 7.93
C VAL A 124 -1.34 5.56 9.29
N LEU A 125 -2.53 5.83 9.81
CA LEU A 125 -2.74 6.48 11.10
C LEU A 125 -3.31 5.47 12.10
N ALA A 126 -3.00 5.69 13.39
CA ALA A 126 -3.65 4.97 14.48
C ALA A 126 -5.16 5.28 14.51
N ASP A 127 -5.50 6.54 14.40
CA ASP A 127 -6.87 7.05 14.30
C ASP A 127 -6.91 8.39 13.52
N ALA A 128 -8.11 8.76 13.06
CA ALA A 128 -8.31 9.95 12.25
C ALA A 128 -8.20 11.27 13.07
N GLN A 129 -8.48 11.22 14.35
CA GLN A 129 -8.54 12.40 15.22
C GLN A 129 -7.16 12.86 15.65
N THR A 130 -6.35 11.95 16.15
CA THR A 130 -4.99 12.27 16.64
C THR A 130 -4.00 12.46 15.51
N ARG A 131 -4.26 11.86 14.34
CA ARG A 131 -3.37 11.86 13.15
C ARG A 131 -1.95 11.37 13.46
N VAL A 132 -1.82 10.46 14.43
CA VAL A 132 -0.53 9.81 14.74
C VAL A 132 -0.18 8.83 13.64
N LEU A 133 0.96 9.05 12.98
CA LEU A 133 1.47 8.17 11.93
C LEU A 133 2.00 6.87 12.55
N THR A 134 1.51 5.72 12.07
CA THR A 134 1.93 4.38 12.51
C THR A 134 2.62 3.57 11.42
N GLY A 135 2.48 3.98 10.16
CA GLY A 135 3.09 3.27 9.05
C GLY A 135 2.81 3.90 7.69
N ILE A 136 3.22 3.16 6.65
CA ILE A 136 2.87 3.40 5.25
C ILE A 136 2.38 2.10 4.65
N ILE A 137 1.32 2.16 3.85
CA ILE A 137 0.84 1.06 3.02
C ILE A 137 0.97 1.41 1.55
N SER A 138 1.56 0.53 0.76
CA SER A 138 1.77 0.70 -0.68
C SER A 138 0.98 -0.33 -1.49
N ARG A 139 0.84 -0.10 -2.80
CA ARG A 139 0.25 -1.10 -3.71
C ARG A 139 0.98 -2.43 -3.67
N SER A 140 2.31 -2.43 -3.56
CA SER A 140 3.10 -3.64 -3.46
C SER A 140 2.83 -4.43 -2.18
N ASP A 141 2.51 -3.76 -1.07
CA ASP A 141 2.15 -4.43 0.17
C ASP A 141 0.84 -5.18 0.04
N LEU A 142 -0.11 -4.63 -0.71
CA LEU A 142 -1.41 -5.25 -0.97
C LEU A 142 -1.36 -6.48 -1.89
N ILE A 143 -0.27 -6.67 -2.64
CA ILE A 143 -0.08 -7.85 -3.50
C ILE A 143 0.45 -9.04 -2.69
N LYS A 144 1.15 -8.81 -1.59
CA LYS A 144 1.77 -9.88 -0.76
C LYS A 144 0.81 -11.01 -0.36
N PRO A 145 -0.42 -10.74 0.13
CA PRO A 145 -1.36 -11.81 0.47
C PRO A 145 -1.75 -12.69 -0.71
N SER A 146 -1.85 -12.09 -1.91
CA SER A 146 -2.18 -12.83 -3.12
C SER A 146 -1.06 -13.79 -3.53
N LEU A 147 0.21 -13.40 -3.33
CA LEU A 147 1.36 -14.27 -3.65
C LEU A 147 1.39 -15.51 -2.76
N VAL A 148 1.13 -15.36 -1.46
CA VAL A 148 1.05 -16.50 -0.54
C VAL A 148 -0.08 -17.46 -0.94
N HIS A 149 -1.21 -16.93 -1.38
CA HIS A 149 -2.35 -17.75 -1.82
C HIS A 149 -2.06 -18.52 -3.11
N PHE A 150 -1.34 -17.93 -4.06
CA PHE A 150 -0.90 -18.61 -5.29
C PHE A 150 0.06 -19.76 -4.98
N ASP A 151 1.03 -19.56 -4.09
CA ASP A 151 1.98 -20.61 -3.69
C ASP A 151 1.27 -21.78 -2.98
N GLU A 152 0.28 -21.50 -2.15
CA GLU A 152 -0.52 -22.55 -1.49
C GLU A 152 -1.39 -23.33 -2.49
N GLU A 153 -2.02 -22.67 -3.46
CA GLU A 153 -2.83 -23.34 -4.50
C GLU A 153 -1.94 -24.20 -5.40
N GLU A 154 -0.80 -23.68 -5.84
CA GLU A 154 0.15 -24.44 -6.66
C GLU A 154 0.70 -25.67 -5.92
N THR A 155 0.98 -25.54 -4.64
CA THR A 155 1.43 -26.63 -3.79
C THR A 155 0.32 -27.70 -3.63
N ARG A 156 -0.94 -27.31 -3.43
CA ARG A 156 -2.09 -28.22 -3.37
C ARG A 156 -2.35 -28.93 -4.68
N GLU A 157 -2.20 -28.27 -5.82
CA GLU A 157 -2.35 -28.88 -7.14
C GLU A 157 -1.25 -29.90 -7.43
N ARG A 158 0.01 -29.59 -7.09
CA ARG A 158 1.13 -30.53 -7.20
C ARG A 158 0.91 -31.79 -6.35
N LEU A 159 0.41 -31.65 -5.12
CA LEU A 159 0.12 -32.79 -4.25
C LEU A 159 -1.05 -33.64 -4.78
N ARG A 160 -2.10 -33.03 -5.33
CA ARG A 160 -3.21 -33.74 -5.98
C ARG A 160 -2.80 -34.45 -7.27
N GLY A 161 -1.88 -33.83 -8.06
CA GLY A 161 -1.31 -34.44 -9.26
C GLY A 161 -0.44 -35.66 -8.96
N ALA A 162 0.37 -35.60 -7.91
CA ALA A 162 1.23 -36.71 -7.48
C ALA A 162 0.46 -37.91 -6.92
N GLY A 163 -0.74 -37.67 -6.35
CA GLY A 163 -1.61 -38.76 -5.86
C GLY A 163 -2.29 -39.56 -6.99
N ARG A 164 -2.55 -38.94 -8.15
CA ARG A 164 -3.20 -39.58 -9.30
C ARG A 164 -2.28 -40.52 -10.10
N THR A 165 -0.97 -40.32 -10.08
CA THR A 165 0.00 -41.14 -10.78
C THR A 165 0.38 -42.43 -10.02
N ARG A 166 0.06 -42.54 -8.73
CA ARG A 166 0.31 -43.75 -7.92
C ARG A 166 -0.79 -44.83 -8.04
N GLY A 167 -1.96 -44.50 -8.59
CA GLY A 167 -3.11 -45.41 -8.71
C GLY A 167 -3.18 -46.24 -10.00
N LEU A 168 -2.22 -46.10 -10.93
CA LEU A 168 -2.25 -46.81 -12.24
C LEU A 168 -1.17 -47.88 -12.39
N ARG A 169 -0.60 -48.39 -11.31
CA ARG A 169 0.25 -49.58 -11.34
C ARG A 169 -0.21 -50.57 -10.25
N ALA A 170 -1.23 -51.33 -10.56
CA ALA A 170 -1.57 -52.61 -9.94
C ALA A 170 -2.34 -53.43 -10.94
#